data_8c3c3541f49db9fa95c3b94e44c48b68
#
_entry.id   8c3c3541f49db9fa95c3b94e44c48b68
#
_cell.length_a   1.000
_cell.length_b   1.000
_cell.length_c   1.000
_cell.angle_alpha   90.00
_cell.angle_beta   90.00
_cell.angle_gamma   90.00
#
_symmetry.space_group_name_H-M   'P 1'
#
loop_
_entity.id
_entity.type
_entity.pdbx_description
1 polymer ?
#
loop_
_entity_poly.entity_id
_entity_poly.type
_entity_poly.pdbx_seq_one_letter_code
_entity_poly.pdbx_strand_id
1 'polypeptide(L)'
;MLKFLAPPSFKPELPAEKIDSTYKSYRWQVFLGIFIGYAGFYIVRKNFSMAMPFLEPFGFDKGELGIVLSMNAIAYALSKFLMGSVSDRSNARVFLPLGLVLAAISMMFMIVPVVAFGPEHKTAAIVLMTVLNFLVGWFNGMGWPPCGRVMTHWFSQTERGTMMSIWNCAHNVGGALVGPMAAYGAVWFGSWFYGNQTDYYFLIGTYAFPAAVAIFIAILAYVLIRDTPQSCGLPSVEKYRNDYPKNYSEKQEEVLSTKDIFFKYVLNNKMLWFIAIANAFVYMVRYGCLDWAPKFLMESQGYNIKEAGWAYFAYEFAAIPGTLICGWISDKVFKGGRAMTTTIFMAVVAVFIALYWQFSANPTIVTISLIGIGFFIYGPVMLIGVQALDLAPKNAAGTAAGLTGFFGYFFGTAILANIVIGYVAEAGWDWTFILLLAACALSIVFMLFTFPDEKKMLADKK
;
A
#
# COMPACT_ATOMS: atom_id res chain seq x y z
N MET A 1 5.38 25.90 10.55
CA MET A 1 5.58 25.16 9.31
C MET A 1 6.77 25.71 8.58
N LEU A 2 7.64 24.87 8.00
CA LEU A 2 8.81 25.30 7.27
C LEU A 2 8.38 26.08 6.01
N LYS A 3 8.96 27.25 5.77
CA LYS A 3 8.53 28.16 4.68
C LYS A 3 8.51 27.51 3.29
N PHE A 4 9.44 26.57 3.02
CA PHE A 4 9.52 25.89 1.72
C PHE A 4 8.40 24.86 1.48
N LEU A 5 7.71 24.42 2.54
CA LEU A 5 6.55 23.54 2.45
C LEU A 5 5.23 24.31 2.33
N ALA A 6 5.23 25.61 2.50
CA ALA A 6 4.00 26.40 2.46
C ALA A 6 3.31 26.30 1.08
N PRO A 7 1.96 26.27 1.03
CA PRO A 7 1.24 26.33 -0.22
C PRO A 7 1.64 27.58 -1.03
N PRO A 8 1.74 27.47 -2.37
CA PRO A 8 2.07 28.60 -3.21
C PRO A 8 0.93 29.63 -3.21
N SER A 9 1.27 30.90 -3.33
CA SER A 9 0.27 31.97 -3.51
C SER A 9 -0.48 31.82 -4.83
N PHE A 10 -1.74 32.25 -4.85
CA PHE A 10 -2.53 32.30 -6.07
C PHE A 10 -2.00 33.36 -7.03
N LYS A 11 -1.98 33.04 -8.31
CA LYS A 11 -1.59 33.95 -9.38
C LYS A 11 -2.83 34.60 -10.01
N PRO A 12 -2.72 35.78 -10.62
CA PRO A 12 -3.76 36.33 -11.45
C PRO A 12 -4.23 35.34 -12.52
N GLU A 13 -5.52 35.31 -12.80
CA GLU A 13 -6.05 34.39 -13.85
C GLU A 13 -5.46 34.74 -15.21
N LEU A 14 -5.16 33.71 -15.96
CA LEU A 14 -4.70 33.81 -17.35
C LEU A 14 -5.80 34.39 -18.25
N PRO A 15 -5.45 35.00 -19.41
CA PRO A 15 -6.44 35.40 -20.41
C PRO A 15 -7.34 34.23 -20.80
N ALA A 16 -8.66 34.49 -20.98
CA ALA A 16 -9.67 33.47 -21.22
C ALA A 16 -9.30 32.48 -22.37
N GLU A 17 -8.67 33.00 -23.42
CA GLU A 17 -8.22 32.21 -24.58
C GLU A 17 -7.20 31.12 -24.25
N LYS A 18 -6.41 31.31 -23.18
CA LYS A 18 -5.34 30.39 -22.76
C LYS A 18 -5.79 29.40 -21.67
N ILE A 19 -6.91 29.65 -21.01
CA ILE A 19 -7.36 28.85 -19.85
C ILE A 19 -7.59 27.40 -20.25
N ASP A 20 -8.39 27.12 -21.27
CA ASP A 20 -8.81 25.76 -21.63
C ASP A 20 -7.62 24.88 -22.05
N SER A 21 -6.76 25.38 -22.93
CA SER A 21 -5.57 24.65 -23.40
C SER A 21 -4.58 24.36 -22.26
N THR A 22 -4.33 25.36 -21.42
CA THR A 22 -3.41 25.25 -20.27
C THR A 22 -3.99 24.29 -19.22
N TYR A 23 -5.31 24.38 -18.95
CA TYR A 23 -5.98 23.53 -17.99
C TYR A 23 -5.90 22.04 -18.40
N LYS A 24 -6.21 21.73 -19.65
CA LYS A 24 -6.13 20.35 -20.19
C LYS A 24 -4.72 19.81 -20.11
N SER A 25 -3.71 20.59 -20.48
CA SER A 25 -2.31 20.20 -20.42
C SER A 25 -1.88 19.90 -18.97
N TYR A 26 -2.13 20.82 -18.04
CA TYR A 26 -1.72 20.66 -16.66
C TYR A 26 -2.46 19.54 -15.94
N ARG A 27 -3.73 19.27 -16.25
CA ARG A 27 -4.46 18.15 -15.63
C ARG A 27 -3.77 16.80 -15.86
N TRP A 28 -3.42 16.51 -17.12
CA TRP A 28 -2.74 15.26 -17.45
C TRP A 28 -1.31 15.21 -16.89
N GLN A 29 -0.60 16.33 -16.99
CA GLN A 29 0.74 16.45 -16.40
C GLN A 29 0.72 16.17 -14.89
N VAL A 30 -0.19 16.79 -14.17
CA VAL A 30 -0.32 16.65 -12.70
C VAL A 30 -0.80 15.24 -12.35
N PHE A 31 -1.75 14.70 -13.12
CA PHE A 31 -2.21 13.31 -12.91
C PHE A 31 -1.05 12.33 -13.07
N LEU A 32 -0.26 12.45 -14.14
CA LEU A 32 0.91 11.62 -14.35
C LEU A 32 1.94 11.81 -13.21
N GLY A 33 2.15 13.05 -12.76
CA GLY A 33 3.06 13.36 -11.67
C GLY A 33 2.69 12.67 -10.36
N ILE A 34 1.41 12.71 -9.95
CA ILE A 34 0.96 12.02 -8.74
C ILE A 34 0.89 10.50 -8.91
N PHE A 35 0.64 10.00 -10.14
CA PHE A 35 0.63 8.57 -10.43
C PHE A 35 2.02 7.96 -10.30
N ILE A 36 3.02 8.49 -11.05
CA ILE A 36 4.40 7.98 -10.97
C ILE A 36 5.04 8.26 -9.62
N GLY A 37 4.75 9.42 -9.01
CA GLY A 37 5.23 9.75 -7.67
C GLY A 37 4.73 8.77 -6.62
N TYR A 38 3.46 8.40 -6.66
CA TYR A 38 2.90 7.41 -5.75
C TYR A 38 3.40 5.99 -6.03
N ALA A 39 3.56 5.61 -7.29
CA ALA A 39 4.21 4.36 -7.66
C ALA A 39 5.65 4.29 -7.11
N GLY A 40 6.39 5.40 -7.15
CA GLY A 40 7.73 5.52 -6.58
C GLY A 40 7.82 5.14 -5.10
N PHE A 41 6.84 5.53 -4.28
CA PHE A 41 6.78 5.13 -2.87
C PHE A 41 6.68 3.61 -2.70
N TYR A 42 5.97 2.92 -3.59
CA TYR A 42 5.89 1.47 -3.52
C TYR A 42 7.18 0.78 -3.97
N ILE A 43 7.92 1.37 -4.91
CA ILE A 43 9.24 0.86 -5.35
C ILE A 43 10.23 0.79 -4.17
N VAL A 44 10.16 1.70 -3.19
CA VAL A 44 11.08 1.73 -2.03
C VAL A 44 10.49 1.14 -0.75
N ARG A 45 9.27 0.64 -0.78
CA ARG A 45 8.56 0.24 0.44
C ARG A 45 8.86 -1.19 0.89
N LYS A 46 9.06 -2.11 -0.04
CA LYS A 46 9.07 -3.56 0.20
C LYS A 46 10.39 -4.26 -0.14
N ASN A 47 11.44 -3.51 -0.41
CA ASN A 47 12.75 -4.04 -0.79
C ASN A 47 13.38 -4.91 0.30
N PHE A 48 13.03 -4.69 1.57
CA PHE A 48 13.51 -5.52 2.67
C PHE A 48 13.09 -6.99 2.50
N SER A 49 11.87 -7.26 2.00
CA SER A 49 11.41 -8.62 1.71
C SER A 49 12.29 -9.32 0.65
N MET A 50 12.77 -8.58 -0.35
CA MET A 50 13.69 -9.09 -1.36
C MET A 50 15.13 -9.27 -0.84
N ALA A 51 15.49 -8.53 0.21
CA ALA A 51 16.81 -8.60 0.83
C ALA A 51 16.94 -9.70 1.88
N MET A 52 15.83 -10.13 2.49
CA MET A 52 15.84 -11.12 3.58
C MET A 52 16.64 -12.40 3.28
N PRO A 53 16.58 -13.02 2.08
CA PRO A 53 17.37 -14.20 1.77
C PRO A 53 18.88 -13.99 1.90
N PHE A 54 19.37 -12.77 1.61
CA PHE A 54 20.79 -12.43 1.65
C PHE A 54 21.26 -12.01 3.05
N LEU A 55 20.35 -11.86 4.03
CA LEU A 55 20.68 -11.54 5.41
C LEU A 55 20.95 -12.79 6.27
N GLU A 56 20.47 -13.94 5.84
CA GLU A 56 20.68 -15.22 6.55
C GLU A 56 22.16 -15.59 6.75
N PRO A 57 23.05 -15.47 5.74
CA PRO A 57 24.49 -15.74 5.89
C PRO A 57 25.17 -14.87 6.96
N PHE A 58 24.56 -13.72 7.31
CA PHE A 58 25.03 -12.84 8.38
C PHE A 58 24.44 -13.21 9.74
N GLY A 59 23.73 -14.34 9.85
CA GLY A 59 23.22 -14.89 11.10
C GLY A 59 21.89 -14.33 11.59
N PHE A 60 21.13 -13.65 10.73
CA PHE A 60 19.78 -13.14 11.06
C PHE A 60 18.74 -14.24 10.89
N ASP A 61 17.96 -14.52 11.95
CA ASP A 61 16.85 -15.47 11.88
C ASP A 61 15.55 -14.82 11.36
N LYS A 62 14.57 -15.65 10.99
CA LYS A 62 13.30 -15.21 10.41
C LYS A 62 12.48 -14.37 11.39
N GLY A 63 12.53 -14.70 12.69
CA GLY A 63 11.84 -13.94 13.73
C GLY A 63 12.38 -12.51 13.85
N GLU A 64 13.69 -12.35 13.84
CA GLU A 64 14.37 -11.05 13.86
C GLU A 64 14.06 -10.24 12.59
N LEU A 65 14.13 -10.87 11.42
CA LEU A 65 13.77 -10.24 10.15
C LEU A 65 12.29 -9.83 10.13
N GLY A 66 11.41 -10.63 10.72
CA GLY A 66 10.00 -10.30 10.90
C GLY A 66 9.77 -9.07 11.78
N ILE A 67 10.54 -8.90 12.85
CA ILE A 67 10.50 -7.70 13.71
C ILE A 67 10.92 -6.46 12.90
N VAL A 68 12.03 -6.52 12.17
CA VAL A 68 12.49 -5.42 11.31
C VAL A 68 11.42 -5.06 10.28
N LEU A 69 10.85 -6.07 9.62
CA LEU A 69 9.80 -5.89 8.60
C LEU A 69 8.53 -5.24 9.18
N SER A 70 8.15 -5.60 10.40
CA SER A 70 6.96 -5.08 11.07
C SER A 70 7.01 -3.57 11.31
N MET A 71 8.19 -3.02 11.54
CA MET A 71 8.36 -1.59 11.84
C MET A 71 7.96 -0.69 10.67
N ASN A 72 8.13 -1.15 9.43
CA ASN A 72 7.64 -0.43 8.26
C ASN A 72 6.11 -0.27 8.30
N ALA A 73 5.38 -1.35 8.61
CA ALA A 73 3.91 -1.32 8.66
C ALA A 73 3.39 -0.47 9.83
N ILE A 74 4.02 -0.55 11.00
CA ILE A 74 3.68 0.27 12.18
C ILE A 74 3.90 1.75 11.87
N ALA A 75 5.08 2.10 11.37
CA ALA A 75 5.42 3.48 11.03
C ALA A 75 4.49 4.06 9.97
N TYR A 76 4.17 3.28 8.93
CA TYR A 76 3.24 3.68 7.89
C TYR A 76 1.83 3.95 8.43
N ALA A 77 1.32 3.07 9.31
CA ALA A 77 -0.01 3.23 9.91
C ALA A 77 -0.11 4.54 10.71
N LEU A 78 0.91 4.83 11.53
CA LEU A 78 0.98 6.06 12.32
C LEU A 78 1.18 7.30 11.44
N SER A 79 2.14 7.23 10.53
CA SER A 79 2.51 8.34 9.67
C SER A 79 1.37 8.76 8.75
N LYS A 80 0.67 7.81 8.13
CA LYS A 80 -0.45 8.11 7.22
C LYS A 80 -1.51 9.01 7.87
N PHE A 81 -1.80 8.79 9.15
CA PHE A 81 -2.73 9.60 9.91
C PHE A 81 -2.18 11.00 10.18
N LEU A 82 -0.96 11.09 10.69
CA LEU A 82 -0.35 12.37 11.06
C LEU A 82 0.01 13.22 9.83
N MET A 83 0.56 12.60 8.80
CA MET A 83 0.97 13.29 7.57
C MET A 83 -0.21 13.80 6.74
N GLY A 84 -1.42 13.28 6.94
CA GLY A 84 -2.63 13.86 6.36
C GLY A 84 -2.80 15.32 6.75
N SER A 85 -2.77 15.62 8.05
CA SER A 85 -2.92 16.99 8.57
C SER A 85 -1.79 17.94 8.14
N VAL A 86 -0.56 17.41 8.00
CA VAL A 86 0.59 18.19 7.52
C VAL A 86 0.46 18.46 6.02
N SER A 87 0.05 17.47 5.24
CA SER A 87 -0.14 17.55 3.79
C SER A 87 -1.19 18.59 3.41
N ASP A 88 -2.31 18.66 4.15
CA ASP A 88 -3.40 19.62 3.87
C ASP A 88 -2.94 21.08 3.97
N ARG A 89 -1.88 21.32 4.72
CA ARG A 89 -1.26 22.65 4.91
C ARG A 89 0.01 22.83 4.11
N SER A 90 0.38 21.87 3.26
CA SER A 90 1.65 21.84 2.53
C SER A 90 1.44 21.92 1.02
N ASN A 91 2.48 22.41 0.32
CA ASN A 91 2.57 22.37 -1.13
C ASN A 91 2.80 20.91 -1.58
N ALA A 92 1.81 20.30 -2.23
CA ALA A 92 1.89 18.92 -2.71
C ALA A 92 3.08 18.69 -3.67
N ARG A 93 3.44 19.71 -4.47
CA ARG A 93 4.59 19.69 -5.39
C ARG A 93 5.92 19.44 -4.68
N VAL A 94 6.04 19.87 -3.42
CA VAL A 94 7.26 19.71 -2.62
C VAL A 94 7.13 18.55 -1.66
N PHE A 95 5.97 18.42 -1.00
CA PHE A 95 5.74 17.46 0.08
C PHE A 95 5.87 16.01 -0.39
N LEU A 96 5.26 15.66 -1.53
CA LEU A 96 5.31 14.30 -2.09
C LEU A 96 6.73 13.90 -2.50
N PRO A 97 7.46 14.68 -3.34
CA PRO A 97 8.83 14.33 -3.71
C PRO A 97 9.79 14.28 -2.53
N LEU A 98 9.63 15.19 -1.56
CA LEU A 98 10.46 15.20 -0.35
C LEU A 98 10.29 13.89 0.43
N GLY A 99 9.05 13.45 0.66
CA GLY A 99 8.77 12.18 1.32
C GLY A 99 9.39 10.98 0.58
N LEU A 100 9.31 10.98 -0.76
CA LEU A 100 9.88 9.92 -1.58
C LEU A 100 11.42 9.89 -1.52
N VAL A 101 12.08 11.06 -1.56
CA VAL A 101 13.54 11.15 -1.40
C VAL A 101 13.98 10.68 -0.03
N LEU A 102 13.29 11.10 1.04
CA LEU A 102 13.62 10.67 2.40
C LEU A 102 13.41 9.16 2.60
N ALA A 103 12.35 8.59 2.03
CA ALA A 103 12.13 7.14 2.04
C ALA A 103 13.23 6.39 1.28
N ALA A 104 13.61 6.87 0.09
CA ALA A 104 14.68 6.28 -0.73
C ALA A 104 16.05 6.34 -0.02
N ILE A 105 16.38 7.48 0.58
CA ILE A 105 17.62 7.63 1.35
C ILE A 105 17.63 6.69 2.55
N SER A 106 16.53 6.63 3.33
CA SER A 106 16.43 5.72 4.47
C SER A 106 16.61 4.27 4.05
N MET A 107 16.06 3.89 2.88
CA MET A 107 16.23 2.55 2.33
C MET A 107 17.67 2.29 1.88
N MET A 108 18.36 3.26 1.27
CA MET A 108 19.78 3.11 0.89
C MET A 108 20.67 2.82 2.09
N PHE A 109 20.35 3.40 3.25
CA PHE A 109 21.11 3.16 4.47
C PHE A 109 20.86 1.78 5.10
N MET A 110 19.91 0.98 4.60
CA MET A 110 19.63 -0.37 5.11
C MET A 110 20.81 -1.34 4.98
N ILE A 111 21.80 -1.04 4.14
CA ILE A 111 23.03 -1.83 4.05
C ILE A 111 24.00 -1.55 5.21
N VAL A 112 23.98 -0.33 5.76
CA VAL A 112 24.93 0.12 6.80
C VAL A 112 24.95 -0.78 8.03
N PRO A 113 23.82 -1.27 8.56
CA PRO A 113 23.83 -2.18 9.71
C PRO A 113 24.69 -3.42 9.51
N VAL A 114 24.62 -4.02 8.34
CA VAL A 114 25.39 -5.23 8.00
C VAL A 114 26.88 -4.91 7.84
N VAL A 115 27.18 -3.78 7.17
CA VAL A 115 28.54 -3.30 6.95
C VAL A 115 29.25 -2.92 8.25
N ALA A 116 28.55 -2.13 9.07
CA ALA A 116 29.18 -1.51 10.22
C ALA A 116 29.32 -2.46 11.43
N PHE A 117 28.37 -3.36 11.60
CA PHE A 117 28.30 -4.20 12.80
C PHE A 117 28.68 -5.67 12.53
N GLY A 118 28.46 -6.16 11.30
CA GLY A 118 28.72 -7.57 10.97
C GLY A 118 27.97 -8.57 11.85
N PRO A 119 28.34 -9.86 11.79
CA PRO A 119 27.75 -10.90 12.64
C PRO A 119 28.05 -10.74 14.14
N GLU A 120 29.21 -10.12 14.47
CA GLU A 120 29.69 -9.99 15.87
C GLU A 120 28.79 -9.05 16.71
N HIS A 121 28.18 -8.05 16.09
CA HIS A 121 27.30 -7.09 16.75
C HIS A 121 25.86 -7.16 16.23
N LYS A 122 25.35 -8.38 16.07
CA LYS A 122 24.03 -8.70 15.50
C LYS A 122 22.88 -7.85 16.08
N THR A 123 22.83 -7.71 17.42
CA THR A 123 21.79 -6.92 18.09
C THR A 123 21.80 -5.46 17.65
N ALA A 124 22.98 -4.85 17.53
CA ALA A 124 23.10 -3.46 17.06
C ALA A 124 22.67 -3.32 15.60
N ALA A 125 23.00 -4.30 14.76
CA ALA A 125 22.56 -4.35 13.37
C ALA A 125 21.03 -4.43 13.28
N ILE A 126 20.38 -5.30 14.04
CA ILE A 126 18.92 -5.44 14.09
C ILE A 126 18.26 -4.13 14.55
N VAL A 127 18.75 -3.51 15.61
CA VAL A 127 18.20 -2.24 16.11
C VAL A 127 18.31 -1.15 15.05
N LEU A 128 19.44 -1.01 14.39
CA LEU A 128 19.62 0.00 13.34
C LEU A 128 18.75 -0.30 12.11
N MET A 129 18.67 -1.56 11.66
CA MET A 129 17.75 -1.96 10.58
C MET A 129 16.30 -1.65 10.94
N THR A 130 15.90 -1.92 12.18
CA THR A 130 14.55 -1.63 12.70
C THR A 130 14.24 -0.14 12.62
N VAL A 131 15.17 0.72 13.09
CA VAL A 131 15.02 2.17 13.01
C VAL A 131 14.95 2.66 11.57
N LEU A 132 15.83 2.17 10.70
CA LEU A 132 15.84 2.57 9.29
C LEU A 132 14.55 2.12 8.57
N ASN A 133 14.09 0.90 8.82
CA ASN A 133 12.84 0.43 8.22
C ASN A 133 11.61 1.14 8.77
N PHE A 134 11.64 1.58 10.03
CA PHE A 134 10.66 2.50 10.58
C PHE A 134 10.67 3.84 9.82
N LEU A 135 11.83 4.43 9.55
CA LEU A 135 11.94 5.67 8.79
C LEU A 135 11.41 5.51 7.35
N VAL A 136 11.73 4.39 6.68
CA VAL A 136 11.15 4.07 5.37
C VAL A 136 9.63 4.08 5.45
N GLY A 137 9.02 3.39 6.40
CA GLY A 137 7.57 3.35 6.61
C GLY A 137 6.98 4.72 6.94
N TRP A 138 7.67 5.49 7.79
CA TRP A 138 7.25 6.83 8.19
C TRP A 138 7.17 7.79 6.99
N PHE A 139 8.21 7.86 6.18
CA PHE A 139 8.24 8.72 5.01
C PHE A 139 7.30 8.23 3.91
N ASN A 140 7.06 6.93 3.79
CA ASN A 140 6.04 6.38 2.90
C ASN A 140 4.63 6.90 3.20
N GLY A 141 4.31 7.25 4.46
CA GLY A 141 3.04 7.86 4.84
C GLY A 141 2.80 9.24 4.22
N MET A 142 3.85 9.90 3.72
CA MET A 142 3.75 11.19 3.02
C MET A 142 3.24 11.07 1.56
N GLY A 143 3.06 9.87 1.03
CA GLY A 143 2.72 9.67 -0.39
C GLY A 143 1.24 9.89 -0.71
N TRP A 144 0.33 9.26 0.04
CA TRP A 144 -1.11 9.28 -0.26
C TRP A 144 -1.79 10.65 -0.06
N PRO A 145 -1.57 11.36 1.07
CA PRO A 145 -2.29 12.58 1.37
C PRO A 145 -2.15 13.67 0.31
N PRO A 146 -0.95 14.02 -0.18
CA PRO A 146 -0.80 15.03 -1.22
C PRO A 146 -1.45 14.63 -2.54
N CYS A 147 -1.50 13.33 -2.87
CA CYS A 147 -2.21 12.85 -4.06
C CYS A 147 -3.72 13.09 -3.95
N GLY A 148 -4.31 12.79 -2.79
CA GLY A 148 -5.71 13.07 -2.51
C GLY A 148 -6.04 14.57 -2.64
N ARG A 149 -5.21 15.43 -2.05
CA ARG A 149 -5.33 16.89 -2.15
C ARG A 149 -5.28 17.37 -3.62
N VAL A 150 -4.27 16.96 -4.37
CA VAL A 150 -4.13 17.33 -5.80
C VAL A 150 -5.34 16.84 -6.59
N MET A 151 -5.78 15.62 -6.34
CA MET A 151 -6.95 15.05 -7.02
C MET A 151 -8.22 15.88 -6.77
N THR A 152 -8.43 16.39 -5.56
CA THR A 152 -9.59 17.22 -5.25
C THR A 152 -9.56 18.59 -5.90
N HIS A 153 -8.39 19.16 -6.11
CA HIS A 153 -8.24 20.48 -6.73
C HIS A 153 -8.24 20.48 -8.26
N TRP A 154 -7.81 19.36 -8.90
CA TRP A 154 -7.66 19.28 -10.36
C TRP A 154 -8.76 18.51 -11.06
N PHE A 155 -9.57 17.72 -10.34
CA PHE A 155 -10.63 16.89 -10.89
C PHE A 155 -11.96 17.17 -10.21
N SER A 156 -12.99 17.44 -11.03
CA SER A 156 -14.32 17.76 -10.55
C SER A 156 -14.99 16.56 -9.86
N GLN A 157 -16.02 16.82 -9.07
CA GLN A 157 -16.69 15.79 -8.28
C GLN A 157 -17.26 14.65 -9.16
N THR A 158 -17.77 14.98 -10.33
CA THR A 158 -18.39 14.01 -11.25
C THR A 158 -17.38 13.06 -11.91
N GLU A 159 -16.13 13.48 -12.10
CA GLU A 159 -15.08 12.65 -12.74
C GLU A 159 -14.05 12.07 -11.73
N ARG A 160 -14.00 12.61 -10.51
CA ARG A 160 -12.99 12.29 -9.51
C ARG A 160 -12.97 10.81 -9.15
N GLY A 161 -14.12 10.16 -9.05
CA GLY A 161 -14.22 8.74 -8.75
C GLY A 161 -13.48 7.87 -9.76
N THR A 162 -13.69 8.10 -11.04
CA THR A 162 -13.01 7.38 -12.12
C THR A 162 -11.51 7.65 -12.13
N MET A 163 -11.12 8.92 -11.98
CA MET A 163 -9.70 9.30 -11.95
C MET A 163 -8.96 8.73 -10.74
N MET A 164 -9.62 8.71 -9.56
CA MET A 164 -9.06 8.06 -8.36
C MET A 164 -8.91 6.55 -8.54
N SER A 165 -9.83 5.87 -9.21
CA SER A 165 -9.73 4.44 -9.49
C SER A 165 -8.55 4.12 -10.41
N ILE A 166 -8.35 4.91 -11.46
CA ILE A 166 -7.20 4.76 -12.36
C ILE A 166 -5.89 5.06 -11.60
N TRP A 167 -5.87 6.17 -10.84
CA TRP A 167 -4.71 6.53 -10.06
C TRP A 167 -4.35 5.47 -9.00
N ASN A 168 -5.34 4.81 -8.42
CA ASN A 168 -5.12 3.78 -7.41
C ASN A 168 -4.30 2.59 -7.95
N CYS A 169 -4.32 2.34 -9.26
CA CYS A 169 -3.45 1.32 -9.88
C CYS A 169 -1.95 1.64 -9.74
N ALA A 170 -1.58 2.89 -9.42
CA ALA A 170 -0.18 3.28 -9.24
C ALA A 170 0.53 2.46 -8.16
N HIS A 171 -0.16 2.13 -7.07
CA HIS A 171 0.43 1.34 -6.00
C HIS A 171 0.73 -0.11 -6.43
N ASN A 172 -0.10 -0.72 -7.27
CA ASN A 172 0.15 -2.05 -7.80
C ASN A 172 1.28 -2.03 -8.84
N VAL A 173 1.33 -0.98 -9.69
CA VAL A 173 2.44 -0.80 -10.65
C VAL A 173 3.77 -0.66 -9.92
N GLY A 174 3.84 0.23 -8.92
CA GLY A 174 5.04 0.40 -8.11
C GLY A 174 5.40 -0.86 -7.32
N GLY A 175 4.41 -1.50 -6.69
CA GLY A 175 4.58 -2.74 -5.95
C GLY A 175 5.09 -3.89 -6.81
N ALA A 176 4.54 -4.06 -8.01
CA ALA A 176 4.98 -5.09 -8.96
C ALA A 176 6.45 -4.90 -9.37
N LEU A 177 6.88 -3.66 -9.56
CA LEU A 177 8.25 -3.36 -9.99
C LEU A 177 9.32 -3.62 -8.90
N VAL A 178 8.94 -3.72 -7.62
CA VAL A 178 9.90 -3.97 -6.51
C VAL A 178 10.73 -5.22 -6.76
N GLY A 179 10.08 -6.35 -7.05
CA GLY A 179 10.75 -7.63 -7.23
C GLY A 179 11.80 -7.61 -8.34
N PRO A 180 11.42 -7.32 -9.60
CA PRO A 180 12.40 -7.24 -10.69
C PRO A 180 13.48 -6.18 -10.45
N MET A 181 13.13 -4.98 -9.97
CA MET A 181 14.12 -3.93 -9.74
C MET A 181 15.14 -4.30 -8.67
N ALA A 182 14.70 -4.88 -7.56
CA ALA A 182 15.60 -5.37 -6.52
C ALA A 182 16.48 -6.51 -7.04
N ALA A 183 15.91 -7.46 -7.78
CA ALA A 183 16.61 -8.61 -8.33
C ALA A 183 17.67 -8.22 -9.39
N TYR A 184 17.28 -7.38 -10.35
CA TYR A 184 18.24 -6.92 -11.37
C TYR A 184 19.29 -5.99 -10.78
N GLY A 185 18.91 -5.14 -9.82
CA GLY A 185 19.84 -4.31 -9.07
C GLY A 185 20.87 -5.14 -8.32
N ALA A 186 20.43 -6.19 -7.61
CA ALA A 186 21.32 -7.12 -6.91
C ALA A 186 22.35 -7.75 -7.85
N VAL A 187 21.88 -8.35 -8.94
CA VAL A 187 22.77 -9.04 -9.91
C VAL A 187 23.69 -8.05 -10.62
N TRP A 188 23.18 -6.90 -11.04
CA TRP A 188 23.95 -5.92 -11.78
C TRP A 188 25.06 -5.30 -10.92
N PHE A 189 24.73 -4.81 -9.73
CA PHE A 189 25.74 -4.26 -8.82
C PHE A 189 26.74 -5.33 -8.37
N GLY A 190 26.27 -6.55 -8.06
CA GLY A 190 27.15 -7.65 -7.67
C GLY A 190 28.17 -7.99 -8.73
N SER A 191 27.77 -8.02 -10.01
CA SER A 191 28.68 -8.39 -11.11
C SER A 191 29.60 -7.24 -11.54
N TRP A 192 29.12 -5.99 -11.50
CA TRP A 192 29.86 -4.86 -12.09
C TRP A 192 30.96 -4.31 -11.18
N PHE A 193 30.70 -4.20 -9.89
CA PHE A 193 31.66 -3.56 -9.00
C PHE A 193 32.71 -4.51 -8.41
N TYR A 194 32.45 -5.80 -8.31
CA TYR A 194 33.30 -6.68 -7.49
C TYR A 194 33.64 -8.05 -8.10
N GLY A 195 33.10 -8.39 -9.23
CA GLY A 195 33.42 -9.63 -9.95
C GLY A 195 33.01 -10.93 -9.25
N ASN A 196 32.71 -10.91 -7.96
CA ASN A 196 32.28 -12.04 -7.14
C ASN A 196 30.87 -11.77 -6.59
N GLN A 197 29.97 -12.72 -6.80
CA GLN A 197 28.61 -12.67 -6.26
C GLN A 197 28.63 -13.06 -4.78
N THR A 198 28.93 -12.10 -3.91
CA THR A 198 28.76 -12.27 -2.47
C THR A 198 27.44 -11.67 -2.04
N ASP A 199 26.78 -12.27 -1.04
CA ASP A 199 25.48 -11.81 -0.51
C ASP A 199 25.49 -10.32 -0.13
N TYR A 200 26.64 -9.85 0.30
CA TYR A 200 26.88 -8.45 0.62
C TYR A 200 26.62 -7.49 -0.55
N TYR A 201 27.09 -7.84 -1.76
CA TYR A 201 26.90 -7.00 -2.94
C TYR A 201 25.50 -7.12 -3.51
N PHE A 202 24.86 -8.27 -3.35
CA PHE A 202 23.44 -8.42 -3.64
C PHE A 202 22.59 -7.48 -2.80
N LEU A 203 22.89 -7.35 -1.50
CA LEU A 203 22.20 -6.40 -0.61
C LEU A 203 22.34 -4.96 -1.09
N ILE A 204 23.54 -4.52 -1.47
CA ILE A 204 23.74 -3.17 -2.01
C ILE A 204 22.84 -2.93 -3.22
N GLY A 205 22.84 -3.81 -4.21
CA GLY A 205 22.05 -3.67 -5.42
C GLY A 205 20.54 -3.71 -5.17
N THR A 206 20.10 -4.56 -4.24
CA THR A 206 18.69 -4.67 -3.84
C THR A 206 18.11 -3.36 -3.30
N TYR A 207 18.93 -2.55 -2.65
CA TYR A 207 18.50 -1.26 -2.10
C TYR A 207 18.87 -0.08 -2.99
N ALA A 208 20.10 -0.04 -3.52
CA ALA A 208 20.63 1.14 -4.21
C ALA A 208 19.94 1.41 -5.54
N PHE A 209 19.67 0.39 -6.35
CA PHE A 209 19.07 0.58 -7.66
C PHE A 209 17.61 1.09 -7.58
N PRO A 210 16.70 0.46 -6.80
CA PRO A 210 15.36 1.00 -6.61
C PRO A 210 15.35 2.39 -5.97
N ALA A 211 16.28 2.68 -5.05
CA ALA A 211 16.39 4.02 -4.45
C ALA A 211 16.79 5.09 -5.47
N ALA A 212 17.76 4.79 -6.34
CA ALA A 212 18.16 5.72 -7.41
C ALA A 212 17.00 6.01 -8.37
N VAL A 213 16.23 4.98 -8.75
CA VAL A 213 15.03 5.14 -9.57
C VAL A 213 13.97 5.96 -8.85
N ALA A 214 13.74 5.73 -7.55
CA ALA A 214 12.78 6.51 -6.77
C ALA A 214 13.18 7.98 -6.64
N ILE A 215 14.46 8.30 -6.47
CA ILE A 215 14.97 9.67 -6.47
C ILE A 215 14.73 10.33 -7.84
N PHE A 216 15.00 9.62 -8.93
CA PHE A 216 14.69 10.11 -10.28
C PHE A 216 13.19 10.38 -10.46
N ILE A 217 12.33 9.47 -10.00
CA ILE A 217 10.87 9.66 -9.98
C ILE A 217 10.48 10.86 -9.12
N ALA A 218 11.12 11.10 -7.98
CA ALA A 218 10.86 12.28 -7.15
C ALA A 218 11.16 13.58 -7.88
N ILE A 219 12.24 13.63 -8.66
CA ILE A 219 12.58 14.79 -9.51
C ILE A 219 11.50 14.99 -10.57
N LEU A 220 11.09 13.93 -11.26
CA LEU A 220 10.00 14.00 -12.24
C LEU A 220 8.69 14.47 -11.61
N ALA A 221 8.33 13.92 -10.45
CA ALA A 221 7.13 14.33 -9.72
C ALA A 221 7.18 15.81 -9.34
N TYR A 222 8.32 16.31 -8.87
CA TYR A 222 8.51 17.74 -8.58
C TYR A 222 8.31 18.62 -9.82
N VAL A 223 8.76 18.17 -10.99
CA VAL A 223 8.58 18.91 -12.25
C VAL A 223 7.13 18.89 -12.72
N LEU A 224 6.46 17.74 -12.60
CA LEU A 224 5.12 17.51 -13.14
C LEU A 224 4.00 18.01 -12.23
N ILE A 225 4.11 17.88 -10.92
CA ILE A 225 3.06 18.24 -9.97
C ILE A 225 2.90 19.75 -9.86
N ARG A 226 1.65 20.19 -9.81
CA ARG A 226 1.22 21.53 -9.40
C ARG A 226 0.23 21.40 -8.26
N ASP A 227 0.35 22.24 -7.22
CA ASP A 227 -0.48 22.10 -6.01
C ASP A 227 -1.96 22.35 -6.33
N THR A 228 -2.27 23.53 -6.87
CA THR A 228 -3.64 23.92 -7.21
C THR A 228 -3.68 24.63 -8.57
N PRO A 229 -4.83 24.62 -9.29
CA PRO A 229 -5.00 25.40 -10.51
C PRO A 229 -4.75 26.90 -10.28
N GLN A 230 -5.23 27.45 -9.17
CA GLN A 230 -5.09 28.87 -8.84
C GLN A 230 -3.63 29.29 -8.68
N SER A 231 -2.77 28.41 -8.20
CA SER A 231 -1.32 28.65 -8.14
C SER A 231 -0.65 28.76 -9.52
N CYS A 232 -1.35 28.33 -10.56
CA CYS A 232 -0.92 28.39 -11.95
C CYS A 232 -1.61 29.50 -12.77
N GLY A 233 -2.46 30.32 -12.13
CA GLY A 233 -3.26 31.34 -12.81
C GLY A 233 -4.48 30.76 -13.54
N LEU A 234 -5.00 29.66 -13.06
CA LEU A 234 -6.20 29.00 -13.59
C LEU A 234 -7.36 29.12 -12.59
N PRO A 235 -8.62 29.16 -13.03
CA PRO A 235 -9.77 29.11 -12.15
C PRO A 235 -9.80 27.77 -11.37
N SER A 236 -10.56 27.73 -10.27
CA SER A 236 -10.82 26.47 -9.57
C SER A 236 -11.52 25.46 -10.48
N VAL A 237 -11.43 24.17 -10.19
CA VAL A 237 -12.05 23.12 -11.00
C VAL A 237 -13.57 23.25 -11.02
N GLU A 238 -14.18 23.69 -9.92
CA GLU A 238 -15.62 23.94 -9.80
C GLU A 238 -16.05 25.04 -10.78
N LYS A 239 -15.32 26.16 -10.82
CA LYS A 239 -15.57 27.27 -11.75
C LYS A 239 -15.34 26.85 -13.21
N TYR A 240 -14.24 26.12 -13.47
CA TYR A 240 -13.87 25.68 -14.83
C TYR A 240 -14.86 24.67 -15.42
N ARG A 241 -15.37 23.72 -14.60
CA ARG A 241 -16.30 22.67 -15.04
C ARG A 241 -17.77 23.02 -14.80
N ASN A 242 -18.05 24.12 -14.12
CA ASN A 242 -19.41 24.45 -13.61
C ASN A 242 -20.03 23.27 -12.84
N ASP A 243 -19.19 22.58 -12.04
CA ASP A 243 -19.54 21.36 -11.29
C ASP A 243 -19.43 21.65 -9.79
N TYR A 244 -20.46 22.31 -9.27
CA TYR A 244 -20.59 22.58 -7.87
C TYR A 244 -21.30 21.43 -7.14
N PRO A 245 -20.92 21.12 -5.89
CA PRO A 245 -21.64 20.12 -5.08
C PRO A 245 -23.13 20.42 -5.04
N LYS A 246 -23.97 19.50 -5.51
CA LYS A 246 -25.44 19.69 -5.61
C LYS A 246 -26.13 19.98 -4.29
N ASN A 247 -25.49 19.78 -3.16
CA ASN A 247 -26.01 19.99 -1.81
C ASN A 247 -24.99 20.73 -0.94
N TYR A 248 -24.53 21.90 -1.37
CA TYR A 248 -23.95 22.85 -0.43
C TYR A 248 -25.07 23.50 0.37
N SER A 249 -25.61 22.79 1.35
CA SER A 249 -26.43 23.39 2.38
C SER A 249 -25.62 23.43 3.65
N GLU A 250 -25.42 24.60 4.20
CA GLU A 250 -24.76 24.85 5.49
C GLU A 250 -25.33 24.01 6.66
N LYS A 251 -26.51 23.43 6.50
CA LYS A 251 -27.17 22.56 7.48
C LYS A 251 -26.74 21.08 7.46
N GLN A 252 -25.98 20.62 6.45
CA GLN A 252 -25.48 19.25 6.43
C GLN A 252 -24.06 19.10 7.00
N GLU A 253 -23.42 20.19 7.34
CA GLU A 253 -22.21 20.24 8.15
C GLU A 253 -22.55 20.44 9.63
N GLU A 254 -23.46 19.67 10.20
CA GLU A 254 -23.37 19.45 11.64
C GLU A 254 -22.05 18.77 11.92
N VAL A 255 -21.09 19.57 12.33
CA VAL A 255 -19.75 19.09 12.75
C VAL A 255 -19.97 18.22 13.97
N LEU A 256 -20.10 16.92 13.76
CA LEU A 256 -20.14 15.95 14.83
C LEU A 256 -18.89 16.12 15.69
N SER A 257 -19.03 16.11 16.99
CA SER A 257 -17.87 16.16 17.88
C SER A 257 -17.00 14.93 17.61
N THR A 258 -15.69 15.09 17.69
CA THR A 258 -14.73 13.97 17.55
C THR A 258 -15.10 12.81 18.50
N LYS A 259 -15.61 13.14 19.69
CA LYS A 259 -16.08 12.17 20.69
C LYS A 259 -17.27 11.36 20.18
N ASP A 260 -18.27 12.01 19.57
CA ASP A 260 -19.45 11.33 19.03
C ASP A 260 -19.09 10.45 17.83
N ILE A 261 -18.21 10.91 16.94
CA ILE A 261 -17.71 10.12 15.82
C ILE A 261 -17.08 8.83 16.33
N PHE A 262 -16.13 8.94 17.27
CA PHE A 262 -15.40 7.78 17.78
C PHE A 262 -16.32 6.86 18.60
N PHE A 263 -16.99 7.37 19.62
CA PHE A 263 -17.68 6.52 20.58
C PHE A 263 -19.06 6.09 20.11
N LYS A 264 -19.84 6.95 19.46
CA LYS A 264 -21.20 6.63 19.06
C LYS A 264 -21.26 5.86 17.74
N TYR A 265 -20.51 6.30 16.72
CA TYR A 265 -20.67 5.78 15.37
C TYR A 265 -19.62 4.72 14.99
N VAL A 266 -18.43 4.75 15.58
CA VAL A 266 -17.34 3.82 15.22
C VAL A 266 -17.19 2.74 16.29
N LEU A 267 -16.83 3.07 17.52
CA LEU A 267 -16.52 2.05 18.53
C LEU A 267 -17.76 1.29 19.03
N ASN A 268 -18.95 1.88 19.01
CA ASN A 268 -20.20 1.20 19.37
C ASN A 268 -20.80 0.36 18.22
N ASN A 269 -20.25 0.44 17.02
CA ASN A 269 -20.76 -0.30 15.88
C ASN A 269 -20.11 -1.71 15.81
N LYS A 270 -20.83 -2.74 16.24
CA LYS A 270 -20.36 -4.13 16.23
C LYS A 270 -19.93 -4.62 14.85
N MET A 271 -20.59 -4.17 13.77
CA MET A 271 -20.26 -4.54 12.42
C MET A 271 -18.89 -4.03 12.00
N LEU A 272 -18.54 -2.79 12.40
CA LEU A 272 -17.22 -2.25 12.14
C LEU A 272 -16.12 -3.06 12.82
N TRP A 273 -16.37 -3.60 14.02
CA TRP A 273 -15.42 -4.51 14.68
C TRP A 273 -15.25 -5.83 13.93
N PHE A 274 -16.34 -6.45 13.49
CA PHE A 274 -16.25 -7.71 12.72
C PHE A 274 -15.46 -7.53 11.43
N ILE A 275 -15.74 -6.46 10.65
CA ILE A 275 -14.96 -6.21 9.43
C ILE A 275 -13.53 -5.75 9.71
N ALA A 276 -13.27 -5.04 10.82
CA ALA A 276 -11.91 -4.65 11.20
C ALA A 276 -11.05 -5.88 11.56
N ILE A 277 -11.63 -6.82 12.33
CA ILE A 277 -10.95 -8.09 12.66
C ILE A 277 -10.77 -8.94 11.40
N ALA A 278 -11.81 -9.07 10.54
CA ALA A 278 -11.69 -9.75 9.27
C ALA A 278 -10.55 -9.14 8.42
N ASN A 279 -10.45 -7.82 8.40
CA ASN A 279 -9.40 -7.10 7.67
C ASN A 279 -7.99 -7.40 8.19
N ALA A 280 -7.82 -7.59 9.50
CA ALA A 280 -6.54 -8.03 10.04
C ALA A 280 -6.10 -9.38 9.45
N PHE A 281 -7.01 -10.36 9.35
CA PHE A 281 -6.70 -11.65 8.75
C PHE A 281 -6.50 -11.56 7.23
N VAL A 282 -7.28 -10.75 6.52
CA VAL A 282 -7.07 -10.49 5.08
C VAL A 282 -5.68 -9.90 4.84
N TYR A 283 -5.25 -8.93 5.66
CA TYR A 283 -3.93 -8.32 5.55
C TYR A 283 -2.82 -9.28 5.96
N MET A 284 -3.05 -10.15 6.94
CA MET A 284 -2.15 -11.24 7.27
C MET A 284 -1.90 -12.14 6.07
N VAL A 285 -2.95 -12.58 5.39
CA VAL A 285 -2.83 -13.42 4.18
C VAL A 285 -2.11 -12.67 3.06
N ARG A 286 -2.52 -11.42 2.78
CA ARG A 286 -1.93 -10.61 1.72
C ARG A 286 -0.42 -10.45 1.90
N TYR A 287 0.00 -9.97 3.04
CA TYR A 287 1.41 -9.67 3.29
C TYR A 287 2.21 -10.90 3.74
N GLY A 288 1.56 -11.85 4.39
CA GLY A 288 2.18 -13.13 4.72
C GLY A 288 2.61 -13.90 3.47
N CYS A 289 1.76 -13.93 2.43
CA CYS A 289 2.14 -14.53 1.15
C CYS A 289 3.19 -13.69 0.43
N LEU A 290 3.01 -12.36 0.34
CA LEU A 290 3.84 -11.50 -0.47
C LEU A 290 5.23 -11.27 0.12
N ASP A 291 5.30 -10.87 1.39
CA ASP A 291 6.55 -10.43 2.00
C ASP A 291 7.52 -11.60 2.27
N TRP A 292 6.99 -12.82 2.47
CA TRP A 292 7.80 -14.02 2.72
C TRP A 292 8.04 -14.88 1.46
N ALA A 293 7.34 -14.60 0.35
CA ALA A 293 7.53 -15.35 -0.89
C ALA A 293 8.99 -15.38 -1.38
N PRO A 294 9.76 -14.28 -1.44
CA PRO A 294 11.14 -14.34 -1.89
C PRO A 294 11.99 -15.28 -1.02
N LYS A 295 11.86 -15.18 0.31
CA LYS A 295 12.63 -16.02 1.23
C LYS A 295 12.23 -17.49 1.10
N PHE A 296 10.93 -17.80 1.09
CA PHE A 296 10.46 -19.18 0.92
C PHE A 296 10.91 -19.80 -0.40
N LEU A 297 10.78 -19.06 -1.52
CA LEU A 297 11.13 -19.57 -2.84
C LEU A 297 12.62 -19.80 -2.97
N MET A 298 13.46 -18.91 -2.45
CA MET A 298 14.91 -19.07 -2.52
C MET A 298 15.42 -20.14 -1.56
N GLU A 299 14.95 -20.14 -0.31
CA GLU A 299 15.40 -21.07 0.73
C GLU A 299 14.92 -22.51 0.49
N SER A 300 13.61 -22.67 0.20
CA SER A 300 12.97 -24.00 0.18
C SER A 300 12.81 -24.57 -1.21
N GLN A 301 12.78 -23.73 -2.25
CA GLN A 301 12.51 -24.17 -3.62
C GLN A 301 13.69 -23.95 -4.59
N GLY A 302 14.79 -23.40 -4.09
CA GLY A 302 16.00 -23.20 -4.87
C GLY A 302 15.88 -22.14 -5.98
N TYR A 303 14.90 -21.24 -5.90
CA TYR A 303 14.76 -20.15 -6.86
C TYR A 303 15.93 -19.18 -6.74
N ASN A 304 16.38 -18.64 -7.86
CA ASN A 304 17.29 -17.51 -7.85
C ASN A 304 16.52 -16.20 -7.60
N ILE A 305 17.26 -15.12 -7.31
CA ILE A 305 16.66 -13.81 -6.99
C ILE A 305 15.80 -13.25 -8.14
N LYS A 306 16.15 -13.53 -9.40
CA LYS A 306 15.36 -13.07 -10.55
C LYS A 306 14.03 -13.81 -10.63
N GLU A 307 14.03 -15.12 -10.44
CA GLU A 307 12.81 -15.94 -10.41
C GLU A 307 11.89 -15.51 -9.27
N ALA A 308 12.43 -15.31 -8.06
CA ALA A 308 11.69 -14.79 -6.92
C ALA A 308 11.14 -13.38 -7.18
N GLY A 309 11.91 -12.51 -7.82
CA GLY A 309 11.48 -11.17 -8.20
C GLY A 309 10.34 -11.16 -9.23
N TRP A 310 10.38 -12.04 -10.23
CA TRP A 310 9.29 -12.17 -11.19
C TRP A 310 8.05 -12.82 -10.59
N ALA A 311 8.19 -13.73 -9.63
CA ALA A 311 7.07 -14.27 -8.86
C ALA A 311 6.37 -13.17 -8.04
N TYR A 312 7.16 -12.31 -7.40
CA TYR A 312 6.66 -11.13 -6.68
C TYR A 312 5.92 -10.16 -7.64
N PHE A 313 6.49 -9.87 -8.80
CA PHE A 313 5.86 -9.08 -9.86
C PHE A 313 4.50 -9.65 -10.26
N ALA A 314 4.45 -10.94 -10.55
CA ALA A 314 3.24 -11.62 -11.02
C ALA A 314 2.10 -11.50 -9.99
N TYR A 315 2.41 -11.66 -8.71
CA TYR A 315 1.46 -11.49 -7.61
C TYR A 315 0.86 -10.07 -7.58
N GLU A 316 1.70 -9.05 -7.56
CA GLU A 316 1.26 -7.63 -7.46
C GLU A 316 0.56 -7.15 -8.75
N PHE A 317 1.05 -7.56 -9.91
CA PHE A 317 0.46 -7.17 -11.20
C PHE A 317 -0.94 -7.78 -11.40
N ALA A 318 -1.15 -9.04 -10.98
CA ALA A 318 -2.44 -9.71 -11.04
C ALA A 318 -3.51 -9.04 -10.15
N ALA A 319 -3.10 -8.27 -9.14
CA ALA A 319 -3.99 -7.51 -8.28
C ALA A 319 -4.80 -6.44 -9.03
N ILE A 320 -4.26 -5.88 -10.11
CA ILE A 320 -4.91 -4.80 -10.88
C ILE A 320 -6.25 -5.29 -11.46
N PRO A 321 -6.27 -6.29 -12.38
CA PRO A 321 -7.53 -6.81 -12.91
C PRO A 321 -8.38 -7.46 -11.80
N GLY A 322 -7.78 -8.11 -10.81
CA GLY A 322 -8.48 -8.74 -9.71
C GLY A 322 -9.33 -7.78 -8.89
N THR A 323 -8.78 -6.63 -8.55
CA THR A 323 -9.51 -5.58 -7.81
C THR A 323 -10.68 -5.02 -8.63
N LEU A 324 -10.47 -4.75 -9.92
CA LEU A 324 -11.51 -4.22 -10.80
C LEU A 324 -12.66 -5.21 -10.98
N ILE A 325 -12.34 -6.48 -11.23
CA ILE A 325 -13.33 -7.56 -11.39
C ILE A 325 -14.09 -7.80 -10.08
N CYS A 326 -13.39 -7.77 -8.94
CA CYS A 326 -14.02 -7.91 -7.63
C CYS A 326 -15.06 -6.81 -7.37
N GLY A 327 -14.71 -5.56 -7.64
CA GLY A 327 -15.63 -4.43 -7.53
C GLY A 327 -16.85 -4.59 -8.44
N TRP A 328 -16.63 -4.97 -9.69
CA TRP A 328 -17.70 -5.22 -10.65
C TRP A 328 -18.63 -6.36 -10.20
N ILE A 329 -18.08 -7.49 -9.74
CA ILE A 329 -18.86 -8.63 -9.20
C ILE A 329 -19.69 -8.16 -8.01
N SER A 330 -19.07 -7.44 -7.06
CA SER A 330 -19.78 -6.93 -5.90
C SER A 330 -20.98 -6.04 -6.27
N ASP A 331 -20.80 -5.12 -7.24
CA ASP A 331 -21.83 -4.15 -7.61
C ASP A 331 -22.90 -4.73 -8.53
N LYS A 332 -22.51 -5.52 -9.55
CA LYS A 332 -23.42 -6.00 -10.59
C LYS A 332 -24.01 -7.36 -10.29
N VAL A 333 -23.20 -8.31 -9.79
CA VAL A 333 -23.67 -9.68 -9.51
C VAL A 333 -24.36 -9.73 -8.15
N PHE A 334 -23.70 -9.23 -7.10
CA PHE A 334 -24.24 -9.27 -5.73
C PHE A 334 -24.95 -7.98 -5.31
N LYS A 335 -25.17 -7.03 -6.24
CA LYS A 335 -25.97 -5.80 -6.04
C LYS A 335 -25.55 -4.99 -4.79
N GLY A 336 -24.25 -4.91 -4.55
CA GLY A 336 -23.65 -4.23 -3.40
C GLY A 336 -23.33 -5.14 -2.22
N GLY A 337 -23.46 -6.46 -2.36
CA GLY A 337 -23.10 -7.46 -1.35
C GLY A 337 -21.59 -7.57 -1.15
N ARG A 338 -21.03 -6.67 -0.32
CA ARG A 338 -19.59 -6.58 -0.06
C ARG A 338 -19.08 -7.82 0.69
N ALA A 339 -19.80 -8.23 1.73
CA ALA A 339 -19.43 -9.37 2.57
C ALA A 339 -19.46 -10.69 1.78
N MET A 340 -20.47 -10.90 0.95
CA MET A 340 -20.59 -12.11 0.12
C MET A 340 -19.42 -12.22 -0.86
N THR A 341 -19.12 -11.13 -1.57
CA THR A 341 -18.02 -11.09 -2.53
C THR A 341 -16.67 -11.34 -1.83
N THR A 342 -16.43 -10.67 -0.71
CA THR A 342 -15.22 -10.87 0.11
C THR A 342 -15.07 -12.33 0.54
N THR A 343 -16.14 -12.96 1.03
CA THR A 343 -16.13 -14.37 1.46
C THR A 343 -15.76 -15.32 0.33
N ILE A 344 -16.36 -15.15 -0.85
CA ILE A 344 -16.07 -15.99 -2.02
C ILE A 344 -14.60 -15.81 -2.45
N PHE A 345 -14.14 -14.58 -2.55
CA PHE A 345 -12.76 -14.30 -2.93
C PHE A 345 -11.75 -14.90 -1.94
N MET A 346 -12.00 -14.78 -0.63
CA MET A 346 -11.14 -15.39 0.40
C MET A 346 -11.14 -16.91 0.36
N ALA A 347 -12.28 -17.54 0.02
CA ALA A 347 -12.34 -18.99 -0.18
C ALA A 347 -11.48 -19.43 -1.38
N VAL A 348 -11.52 -18.68 -2.49
CA VAL A 348 -10.66 -18.94 -3.65
C VAL A 348 -9.18 -18.70 -3.33
N VAL A 349 -8.85 -17.66 -2.56
CA VAL A 349 -7.49 -17.42 -2.06
C VAL A 349 -6.98 -18.63 -1.27
N ALA A 350 -7.81 -19.19 -0.38
CA ALA A 350 -7.43 -20.38 0.39
C ALA A 350 -7.09 -21.59 -0.50
N VAL A 351 -7.83 -21.78 -1.60
CA VAL A 351 -7.52 -22.84 -2.59
C VAL A 351 -6.15 -22.60 -3.23
N PHE A 352 -5.84 -21.37 -3.65
CA PHE A 352 -4.52 -21.06 -4.23
C PHE A 352 -3.39 -21.17 -3.21
N ILE A 353 -3.60 -20.82 -1.94
CA ILE A 353 -2.61 -21.06 -0.88
C ILE A 353 -2.38 -22.56 -0.68
N ALA A 354 -3.42 -23.38 -0.69
CA ALA A 354 -3.28 -24.83 -0.58
C ALA A 354 -2.52 -25.43 -1.78
N LEU A 355 -2.77 -24.94 -3.00
CA LEU A 355 -2.02 -25.34 -4.20
C LEU A 355 -0.55 -24.90 -4.10
N TYR A 356 -0.29 -23.68 -3.65
CA TYR A 356 1.05 -23.17 -3.44
C TYR A 356 1.85 -24.02 -2.46
N TRP A 357 1.21 -24.43 -1.36
CA TRP A 357 1.81 -25.30 -0.35
C TRP A 357 2.07 -26.71 -0.87
N GLN A 358 1.02 -27.39 -1.36
CA GLN A 358 1.10 -28.81 -1.74
C GLN A 358 1.99 -29.08 -2.96
N PHE A 359 2.08 -28.12 -3.87
CA PHE A 359 2.84 -28.23 -5.12
C PHE A 359 4.00 -27.25 -5.22
N SER A 360 4.57 -26.87 -4.08
CA SER A 360 5.64 -25.87 -4.00
C SER A 360 6.89 -26.23 -4.81
N ALA A 361 7.14 -27.53 -5.05
CA ALA A 361 8.25 -28.00 -5.90
C ALA A 361 8.00 -27.80 -7.42
N ASN A 362 6.78 -27.45 -7.85
CA ASN A 362 6.46 -27.23 -9.25
C ASN A 362 6.40 -25.74 -9.58
N PRO A 363 7.40 -25.17 -10.32
CA PRO A 363 7.45 -23.75 -10.60
C PRO A 363 6.23 -23.18 -11.31
N THR A 364 5.60 -23.96 -12.19
CA THR A 364 4.39 -23.53 -12.92
C THR A 364 3.21 -23.39 -11.98
N ILE A 365 2.99 -24.36 -11.09
CA ILE A 365 1.89 -24.31 -10.11
C ILE A 365 2.15 -23.19 -9.09
N VAL A 366 3.37 -22.99 -8.66
CA VAL A 366 3.77 -21.88 -7.79
C VAL A 366 3.41 -20.54 -8.44
N THR A 367 3.79 -20.34 -9.70
CA THR A 367 3.50 -19.10 -10.44
C THR A 367 2.00 -18.87 -10.58
N ILE A 368 1.25 -19.89 -10.99
CA ILE A 368 -0.22 -19.82 -11.11
C ILE A 368 -0.86 -19.51 -9.74
N SER A 369 -0.36 -20.13 -8.67
CA SER A 369 -0.88 -19.92 -7.32
C SER A 369 -0.63 -18.50 -6.84
N LEU A 370 0.56 -17.96 -7.05
CA LEU A 370 0.90 -16.57 -6.68
C LEU A 370 0.08 -15.55 -7.49
N ILE A 371 -0.11 -15.77 -8.80
CA ILE A 371 -1.01 -14.98 -9.64
C ILE A 371 -2.43 -15.05 -9.10
N GLY A 372 -2.92 -16.26 -8.77
CA GLY A 372 -4.26 -16.47 -8.21
C GLY A 372 -4.44 -15.78 -6.87
N ILE A 373 -3.51 -15.94 -5.93
CA ILE A 373 -3.56 -15.26 -4.63
C ILE A 373 -3.57 -13.74 -4.85
N GLY A 374 -2.65 -13.20 -5.66
CA GLY A 374 -2.58 -11.77 -5.96
C GLY A 374 -3.88 -11.24 -6.58
N PHE A 375 -4.44 -11.94 -7.55
CA PHE A 375 -5.69 -11.57 -8.22
C PHE A 375 -6.87 -11.50 -7.25
N PHE A 376 -7.03 -12.50 -6.38
CA PHE A 376 -8.19 -12.59 -5.52
C PHE A 376 -8.08 -11.87 -4.18
N ILE A 377 -6.88 -11.60 -3.63
CA ILE A 377 -6.73 -11.02 -2.29
C ILE A 377 -6.99 -9.52 -2.23
N TYR A 378 -6.69 -8.77 -3.30
CA TYR A 378 -6.84 -7.31 -3.30
C TYR A 378 -8.29 -6.84 -3.38
N GLY A 379 -9.18 -7.68 -3.91
CA GLY A 379 -10.62 -7.47 -3.87
C GLY A 379 -11.15 -7.32 -2.44
N PRO A 380 -10.97 -8.33 -1.57
CA PRO A 380 -11.27 -8.26 -0.15
C PRO A 380 -10.69 -7.04 0.56
N VAL A 381 -9.42 -6.71 0.33
CA VAL A 381 -8.76 -5.51 0.89
C VAL A 381 -9.53 -4.22 0.56
N MET A 382 -9.97 -4.09 -0.70
CA MET A 382 -10.74 -2.93 -1.15
C MET A 382 -12.17 -2.96 -0.59
N LEU A 383 -12.88 -4.09 -0.70
CA LEU A 383 -14.30 -4.19 -0.35
C LEU A 383 -14.56 -3.99 1.13
N ILE A 384 -13.67 -4.44 2.02
CA ILE A 384 -13.78 -4.19 3.47
C ILE A 384 -13.69 -2.69 3.75
N GLY A 385 -12.81 -1.98 3.06
CA GLY A 385 -12.75 -0.52 3.16
C GLY A 385 -14.04 0.14 2.71
N VAL A 386 -14.61 -0.28 1.58
CA VAL A 386 -15.91 0.24 1.08
C VAL A 386 -17.06 -0.11 2.03
N GLN A 387 -17.09 -1.33 2.57
CA GLN A 387 -18.11 -1.73 3.55
C GLN A 387 -18.04 -0.89 4.82
N ALA A 388 -16.84 -0.52 5.27
CA ALA A 388 -16.68 0.38 6.41
C ALA A 388 -17.32 1.77 6.16
N LEU A 389 -17.17 2.29 4.92
CA LEU A 389 -17.82 3.53 4.50
C LEU A 389 -19.34 3.40 4.46
N ASP A 390 -19.86 2.24 4.02
CA ASP A 390 -21.29 1.96 3.92
C ASP A 390 -21.95 1.81 5.32
N LEU A 391 -21.20 1.36 6.33
CA LEU A 391 -21.68 1.10 7.70
C LEU A 391 -21.65 2.32 8.63
N ALA A 392 -21.07 3.42 8.19
CA ALA A 392 -20.95 4.64 8.98
C ALA A 392 -21.65 5.83 8.30
N PRO A 393 -22.20 6.81 9.07
CA PRO A 393 -22.67 8.05 8.48
C PRO A 393 -21.53 8.78 7.76
N LYS A 394 -21.88 9.60 6.75
CA LYS A 394 -20.89 10.33 5.92
C LYS A 394 -19.83 11.05 6.76
N ASN A 395 -20.24 11.68 7.87
CA ASN A 395 -19.37 12.44 8.76
C ASN A 395 -18.44 11.56 9.63
N ALA A 396 -18.66 10.24 9.69
CA ALA A 396 -17.86 9.27 10.42
C ALA A 396 -17.19 8.23 9.50
N ALA A 397 -17.45 8.27 8.19
CA ALA A 397 -17.00 7.30 7.22
C ALA A 397 -15.44 7.18 7.16
N GLY A 398 -14.76 8.33 7.19
CA GLY A 398 -13.30 8.37 7.22
C GLY A 398 -12.69 7.69 8.46
N THR A 399 -13.29 7.89 9.63
CA THR A 399 -12.85 7.26 10.88
C THR A 399 -13.14 5.76 10.88
N ALA A 400 -14.29 5.33 10.34
CA ALA A 400 -14.62 3.92 10.18
C ALA A 400 -13.64 3.18 9.25
N ALA A 401 -13.34 3.78 8.09
CA ALA A 401 -12.29 3.26 7.19
C ALA A 401 -10.90 3.30 7.84
N GLY A 402 -10.63 4.31 8.68
CA GLY A 402 -9.42 4.42 9.48
C GLY A 402 -9.26 3.27 10.48
N LEU A 403 -10.33 2.87 11.16
CA LEU A 403 -10.33 1.73 12.09
C LEU A 403 -9.97 0.43 11.36
N THR A 404 -10.63 0.14 10.24
CA THR A 404 -10.34 -1.08 9.45
C THR A 404 -8.93 -1.06 8.90
N GLY A 405 -8.46 0.10 8.43
CA GLY A 405 -7.09 0.28 7.97
C GLY A 405 -6.04 0.08 9.08
N PHE A 406 -6.30 0.59 10.27
CA PHE A 406 -5.44 0.37 11.45
C PHE A 406 -5.34 -1.11 11.80
N PHE A 407 -6.47 -1.82 11.85
CA PHE A 407 -6.46 -3.27 12.11
C PHE A 407 -5.69 -4.04 11.03
N GLY A 408 -5.87 -3.69 9.77
CA GLY A 408 -5.14 -4.31 8.66
C GLY A 408 -3.62 -4.12 8.77
N TYR A 409 -3.16 -2.88 8.95
CA TYR A 409 -1.71 -2.62 8.97
C TYR A 409 -1.05 -2.97 10.30
N PHE A 410 -1.66 -2.59 11.44
CA PHE A 410 -1.05 -2.81 12.73
C PHE A 410 -1.15 -4.27 13.16
N PHE A 411 -2.36 -4.82 13.25
CA PHE A 411 -2.53 -6.21 13.67
C PHE A 411 -2.24 -7.19 12.51
N GLY A 412 -2.84 -6.97 11.34
CA GLY A 412 -2.73 -7.91 10.22
C GLY A 412 -1.33 -7.96 9.63
N THR A 413 -0.76 -6.82 9.25
CA THR A 413 0.56 -6.80 8.62
C THR A 413 1.69 -6.86 9.64
N ALA A 414 1.75 -5.91 10.60
CA ALA A 414 2.92 -5.82 11.46
C ALA A 414 3.00 -6.99 12.43
N ILE A 415 1.92 -7.30 13.14
CA ILE A 415 1.95 -8.38 14.16
C ILE A 415 1.82 -9.74 13.48
N LEU A 416 0.70 -10.00 12.80
CA LEU A 416 0.40 -11.35 12.32
C LEU A 416 1.26 -11.76 11.12
N ALA A 417 1.33 -10.94 10.06
CA ALA A 417 2.07 -11.32 8.85
C ALA A 417 3.58 -11.21 9.00
N ASN A 418 4.09 -10.26 9.79
CA ASN A 418 5.54 -10.06 9.87
C ASN A 418 6.13 -10.74 11.10
N ILE A 419 5.66 -10.41 12.33
CA ILE A 419 6.25 -10.97 13.55
C ILE A 419 5.85 -12.45 13.71
N VAL A 420 4.54 -12.75 13.74
CA VAL A 420 4.07 -14.12 14.04
C VAL A 420 4.52 -15.08 12.94
N ILE A 421 4.36 -14.74 11.65
CA ILE A 421 4.85 -15.61 10.57
C ILE A 421 6.38 -15.76 10.64
N GLY A 422 7.14 -14.72 10.98
CA GLY A 422 8.58 -14.83 11.15
C GLY A 422 8.98 -15.95 12.12
N TYR A 423 8.41 -15.92 13.31
CA TYR A 423 8.66 -16.97 14.32
C TYR A 423 8.09 -18.33 13.94
N VAL A 424 6.92 -18.38 13.32
CA VAL A 424 6.31 -19.64 12.88
C VAL A 424 7.13 -20.29 11.76
N ALA A 425 7.68 -19.50 10.85
CA ALA A 425 8.53 -19.95 9.76
C ALA A 425 9.87 -20.55 10.24
N GLU A 426 10.36 -20.18 11.43
CA GLU A 426 11.49 -20.86 12.08
C GLU A 426 11.19 -22.33 12.41
N ALA A 427 9.95 -22.61 12.84
CA ALA A 427 9.52 -23.98 13.12
C ALA A 427 9.25 -24.80 11.82
N GLY A 428 9.13 -24.12 10.69
CA GLY A 428 8.95 -24.72 9.38
C GLY A 428 7.88 -24.03 8.54
N TRP A 429 8.07 -24.03 7.23
CA TRP A 429 7.17 -23.38 6.29
C TRP A 429 5.75 -23.99 6.26
N ASP A 430 5.61 -25.27 6.56
CA ASP A 430 4.30 -25.92 6.65
C ASP A 430 3.39 -25.25 7.66
N TRP A 431 3.91 -24.87 8.82
CA TRP A 431 3.16 -24.15 9.84
C TRP A 431 2.74 -22.75 9.37
N THR A 432 3.56 -22.11 8.55
CA THR A 432 3.21 -20.84 7.92
C THR A 432 2.00 -20.98 6.99
N PHE A 433 1.98 -21.99 6.15
CA PHE A 433 0.84 -22.24 5.25
C PHE A 433 -0.44 -22.60 6.02
N ILE A 434 -0.34 -23.44 7.06
CA ILE A 434 -1.48 -23.77 7.95
C ILE A 434 -2.03 -22.48 8.58
N LEU A 435 -1.16 -21.61 9.08
CA LEU A 435 -1.55 -20.33 9.69
C LEU A 435 -2.22 -19.38 8.68
N LEU A 436 -1.75 -19.33 7.45
CA LEU A 436 -2.37 -18.55 6.37
C LEU A 436 -3.75 -19.09 5.99
N LEU A 437 -3.93 -20.42 5.93
CA LEU A 437 -5.23 -21.05 5.68
C LEU A 437 -6.19 -20.79 6.85
N ALA A 438 -5.72 -20.86 8.09
CA ALA A 438 -6.52 -20.51 9.26
C ALA A 438 -6.95 -19.04 9.22
N ALA A 439 -6.07 -18.12 8.78
CA ALA A 439 -6.40 -16.71 8.61
C ALA A 439 -7.48 -16.51 7.54
N CYS A 440 -7.44 -17.25 6.43
CA CYS A 440 -8.51 -17.23 5.43
C CYS A 440 -9.85 -17.67 6.05
N ALA A 441 -9.86 -18.78 6.79
CA ALA A 441 -11.05 -19.28 7.45
C ALA A 441 -11.61 -18.28 8.47
N LEU A 442 -10.76 -17.68 9.30
CA LEU A 442 -11.17 -16.68 10.29
C LEU A 442 -11.71 -15.42 9.62
N SER A 443 -11.09 -14.94 8.54
CA SER A 443 -11.61 -13.78 7.81
C SER A 443 -13.01 -14.06 7.26
N ILE A 444 -13.25 -15.26 6.71
CA ILE A 444 -14.56 -15.71 6.23
C ILE A 444 -15.57 -15.73 7.37
N VAL A 445 -15.24 -16.34 8.51
CA VAL A 445 -16.14 -16.41 9.68
C VAL A 445 -16.56 -15.02 10.14
N PHE A 446 -15.61 -14.08 10.30
CA PHE A 446 -15.94 -12.73 10.71
C PHE A 446 -16.77 -11.98 9.65
N MET A 447 -16.54 -12.22 8.37
CA MET A 447 -17.37 -11.64 7.31
C MET A 447 -18.80 -12.22 7.32
N LEU A 448 -18.97 -13.51 7.59
CA LEU A 448 -20.29 -14.14 7.69
C LEU A 448 -21.16 -13.51 8.78
N PHE A 449 -20.58 -13.04 9.89
CA PHE A 449 -21.33 -12.33 10.93
C PHE A 449 -21.93 -11.00 10.45
N THR A 450 -21.45 -10.43 9.35
CA THR A 450 -21.96 -9.18 8.79
C THR A 450 -23.11 -9.38 7.80
N PHE A 451 -23.36 -10.60 7.31
CA PHE A 451 -24.37 -10.89 6.30
C PHE A 451 -25.80 -10.48 6.67
N PRO A 452 -26.30 -10.77 7.88
CA PRO A 452 -27.68 -10.43 8.21
C PRO A 452 -27.97 -8.93 8.12
N ASP A 453 -27.01 -8.12 8.57
CA ASP A 453 -27.18 -6.66 8.57
C ASP A 453 -26.91 -6.05 7.19
N GLU A 454 -25.97 -6.58 6.44
CA GLU A 454 -25.77 -6.20 5.03
C GLU A 454 -27.02 -6.47 4.21
N LYS A 455 -27.66 -7.63 4.40
CA LYS A 455 -28.90 -8.01 3.72
C LYS A 455 -30.06 -7.06 4.05
N LYS A 456 -30.18 -6.62 5.32
CA LYS A 456 -31.16 -5.61 5.73
C LYS A 456 -30.87 -4.27 5.05
N MET A 457 -29.63 -3.78 5.13
CA MET A 457 -29.24 -2.51 4.48
C MET A 457 -29.51 -2.50 2.97
N LEU A 458 -29.33 -3.63 2.27
CA LEU A 458 -29.60 -3.74 0.84
C LEU A 458 -31.10 -3.82 0.53
N ALA A 459 -31.90 -4.34 1.44
CA ALA A 459 -33.36 -4.35 1.31
C ALA A 459 -33.96 -2.97 1.49
N ASP A 460 -33.44 -2.17 2.43
CA ASP A 460 -33.88 -0.79 2.73
C ASP A 460 -33.49 0.22 1.64
N LYS A 461 -32.53 -0.13 0.77
CA LYS A 461 -32.12 0.68 -0.39
C LYS A 461 -32.95 0.44 -1.67
N LYS A 462 -33.85 -0.54 -1.65
CA LYS A 462 -34.78 -0.87 -2.74
C LYS A 462 -36.12 -0.21 -2.50
#